data_d5509e1b6e6438224822d15a03f5424e
#
_entry.id   d5509e1b6e6438224822d15a03f5424e
#
_cell.length_a   1.000
_cell.length_b   1.000
_cell.length_c   1.000
_cell.angle_alpha   90.00
_cell.angle_beta   90.00
_cell.angle_gamma   90.00
#
_symmetry.space_group_name_H-M   'P 1'
#
loop_
_entity.id
_entity.type
_entity.pdbx_description
1 polymer ?
#
loop_
_entity_poly.entity_id
_entity_poly.type
_entity_poly.pdbx_seq_one_letter_code
_entity_poly.pdbx_strand_id
1 'polypeptide(L)'
;NVTIVNPPRIYGPGLDSESNALTTMIKKYVDGKWRILPSDGTGIGSYVYVDDIIRGHILAMEKGRSGERYILSGENASYIDFFSKLAKVSEKKFHLIKLPLPIMLLAGQFLLLKTKITGKPPKITPGWIKKYSYDWALNCEKAKIELGYSYLPLEEGLKKTIDWLKENKDLK
;
A
#
# COMPACT_ATOMS: atom_id res chain seq x y z
N ASN A 1 8.67 -23.76 -17.46
CA ASN A 1 8.20 -22.39 -17.74
C ASN A 1 8.16 -21.57 -16.46
N VAL A 2 8.74 -20.38 -16.46
CA VAL A 2 8.75 -19.46 -15.33
C VAL A 2 8.26 -18.10 -15.80
N THR A 3 7.28 -17.55 -15.08
CA THR A 3 6.79 -16.19 -15.28
C THR A 3 6.94 -15.42 -13.97
N ILE A 4 7.42 -14.18 -14.04
CA ILE A 4 7.65 -13.35 -12.85
C ILE A 4 6.55 -12.29 -12.77
N VAL A 5 5.90 -12.16 -11.61
CA VAL A 5 4.94 -11.10 -11.34
C VAL A 5 5.47 -10.16 -10.27
N ASN A 6 5.26 -8.87 -10.47
CA ASN A 6 5.72 -7.80 -9.59
C ASN A 6 4.51 -6.97 -9.13
N PRO A 7 3.93 -7.26 -7.97
CA PRO A 7 2.87 -6.45 -7.40
C PRO A 7 3.42 -5.18 -6.72
N PRO A 8 2.64 -4.08 -6.67
CA PRO A 8 2.99 -2.87 -5.94
C PRO A 8 2.53 -2.92 -4.47
N ARG A 9 1.88 -1.85 -4.00
CA ARG A 9 1.28 -1.77 -2.66
C ARG A 9 -0.09 -2.44 -2.68
N ILE A 10 -0.17 -3.63 -2.12
CA ILE A 10 -1.41 -4.40 -2.01
C ILE A 10 -2.18 -3.94 -0.76
N TYR A 11 -3.50 -3.83 -0.87
CA TYR A 11 -4.41 -3.59 0.24
C TYR A 11 -5.69 -4.41 0.05
N GLY A 12 -6.45 -4.60 1.12
CA GLY A 12 -7.71 -5.35 1.09
C GLY A 12 -7.86 -6.28 2.30
N PRO A 13 -8.86 -7.17 2.28
CA PRO A 13 -9.06 -8.21 3.27
C PRO A 13 -7.80 -9.05 3.52
N GLY A 14 -7.58 -9.46 4.78
CA GLY A 14 -6.46 -10.32 5.13
C GLY A 14 -6.06 -10.20 6.60
N LEU A 15 -5.18 -11.08 7.03
CA LEU A 15 -4.67 -11.09 8.39
C LEU A 15 -3.89 -9.81 8.72
N ASP A 16 -3.96 -9.37 9.97
CA ASP A 16 -3.14 -8.25 10.47
C ASP A 16 -1.68 -8.73 10.59
N SER A 17 -0.86 -8.35 9.63
CA SER A 17 0.54 -8.73 9.53
C SER A 17 1.38 -7.55 9.04
N GLU A 18 2.70 -7.62 9.24
CA GLU A 18 3.63 -6.59 8.74
C GLU A 18 3.59 -6.44 7.22
N SER A 19 3.29 -7.52 6.49
CA SER A 19 3.14 -7.49 5.03
C SER A 19 1.86 -6.77 4.57
N ASN A 20 0.84 -6.67 5.44
CA ASN A 20 -0.42 -5.96 5.17
C ASN A 20 -0.44 -4.53 5.75
N ALA A 21 0.70 -3.86 5.73
CA ALA A 21 0.90 -2.55 6.35
C ALA A 21 -0.06 -1.47 5.83
N LEU A 22 -0.46 -1.54 4.54
CA LEU A 22 -1.38 -0.55 3.96
C LEU A 22 -2.80 -0.72 4.51
N THR A 23 -3.30 -1.94 4.63
CA THR A 23 -4.60 -2.23 5.27
C THR A 23 -4.59 -1.83 6.75
N THR A 24 -3.49 -2.12 7.46
CA THR A 24 -3.30 -1.66 8.85
C THR A 24 -3.35 -0.12 8.95
N MET A 25 -2.78 0.59 7.98
CA MET A 25 -2.85 2.05 7.93
C MET A 25 -4.29 2.53 7.67
N ILE A 26 -5.03 1.90 6.74
CA ILE A 26 -6.44 2.18 6.47
C ILE A 26 -7.26 1.98 7.76
N LYS A 27 -7.10 0.85 8.45
CA LYS A 27 -7.76 0.56 9.73
C LYS A 27 -7.48 1.65 10.76
N LYS A 28 -6.21 2.01 10.95
CA LYS A 28 -5.82 3.08 11.89
C LYS A 28 -6.42 4.43 11.53
N TYR A 29 -6.52 4.75 10.23
CA TYR A 29 -7.17 5.99 9.78
C TYR A 29 -8.65 5.97 10.14
N VAL A 30 -9.37 4.91 9.80
CA VAL A 30 -10.80 4.75 10.10
C VAL A 30 -11.07 4.80 11.62
N ASP A 31 -10.16 4.23 12.43
CA ASP A 31 -10.21 4.30 13.90
C ASP A 31 -9.80 5.66 14.48
N GLY A 32 -9.40 6.61 13.64
CA GLY A 32 -8.94 7.91 14.09
C GLY A 32 -7.54 7.93 14.72
N LYS A 33 -6.78 6.86 14.58
CA LYS A 33 -5.43 6.69 15.16
C LYS A 33 -4.29 7.05 14.21
N TRP A 34 -4.58 7.27 12.92
CA TRP A 34 -3.59 7.72 11.94
C TRP A 34 -3.75 9.22 11.65
N ARG A 35 -2.68 9.97 11.82
CA ARG A 35 -2.67 11.44 11.68
C ARG A 35 -1.49 11.97 10.87
N ILE A 36 -0.73 11.10 10.21
CA ILE A 36 0.51 11.47 9.54
C ILE A 36 0.31 11.40 8.03
N LEU A 37 0.76 12.46 7.34
CA LEU A 37 0.96 12.49 5.89
C LEU A 37 2.46 12.47 5.63
N PRO A 38 3.00 11.46 4.91
CA PRO A 38 4.44 11.38 4.64
C PRO A 38 4.90 12.54 3.77
N SER A 39 5.98 13.21 4.14
CA SER A 39 6.56 14.37 3.45
C SER A 39 5.51 15.48 3.27
N ASP A 40 5.41 16.03 2.07
CA ASP A 40 4.37 17.00 1.67
C ASP A 40 3.07 16.33 1.17
N GLY A 41 3.11 15.01 1.00
CA GLY A 41 1.99 14.19 0.53
C GLY A 41 1.86 14.08 -0.99
N THR A 42 2.78 14.68 -1.76
CA THR A 42 2.72 14.66 -3.24
C THR A 42 3.29 13.38 -3.85
N GLY A 43 4.14 12.65 -3.11
CA GLY A 43 4.76 11.42 -3.57
C GLY A 43 3.72 10.40 -4.06
N ILE A 44 3.96 9.81 -5.23
CA ILE A 44 3.04 8.89 -5.90
C ILE A 44 3.32 7.45 -5.45
N GLY A 45 2.25 6.70 -5.23
CA GLY A 45 2.27 5.26 -5.05
C GLY A 45 1.34 4.56 -6.03
N SER A 46 1.62 3.30 -6.32
CA SER A 46 0.68 2.43 -7.03
C SER A 46 -0.04 1.55 -6.02
N TYR A 47 -1.36 1.52 -6.07
CA TYR A 47 -2.22 0.85 -5.09
C TYR A 47 -3.12 -0.15 -5.79
N VAL A 48 -3.12 -1.39 -5.34
CA VAL A 48 -3.88 -2.47 -5.96
C VAL A 48 -4.66 -3.27 -4.92
N TYR A 49 -5.90 -3.59 -5.24
CA TYR A 49 -6.75 -4.40 -4.38
C TYR A 49 -6.34 -5.88 -4.45
N VAL A 50 -6.41 -6.58 -3.32
CA VAL A 50 -5.90 -7.95 -3.18
C VAL A 50 -6.48 -8.94 -4.18
N ASP A 51 -7.79 -8.87 -4.48
CA ASP A 51 -8.43 -9.79 -5.43
C ASP A 51 -7.93 -9.57 -6.86
N ASP A 52 -7.54 -8.33 -7.22
CA ASP A 52 -6.95 -8.05 -8.53
C ASP A 52 -5.59 -8.71 -8.67
N ILE A 53 -4.81 -8.73 -7.59
CA ILE A 53 -3.53 -9.42 -7.54
C ILE A 53 -3.72 -10.93 -7.64
N ILE A 54 -4.71 -11.51 -6.94
CA ILE A 54 -5.02 -12.94 -7.05
C ILE A 54 -5.37 -13.29 -8.50
N ARG A 55 -6.29 -12.53 -9.12
CA ARG A 55 -6.64 -12.73 -10.55
C ARG A 55 -5.43 -12.56 -11.46
N GLY A 56 -4.59 -11.55 -11.20
CA GLY A 56 -3.39 -11.29 -11.97
C GLY A 56 -2.38 -12.44 -11.92
N HIS A 57 -2.21 -13.10 -10.77
CA HIS A 57 -1.36 -14.29 -10.63
C HIS A 57 -1.91 -15.48 -11.42
N ILE A 58 -3.22 -15.72 -11.35
CA ILE A 58 -3.88 -16.78 -12.13
C ILE A 58 -3.70 -16.53 -13.63
N LEU A 59 -3.96 -15.31 -14.09
CA LEU A 59 -3.77 -14.93 -15.50
C LEU A 59 -2.31 -15.09 -15.94
N ALA A 60 -1.34 -14.73 -15.09
CA ALA A 60 0.08 -14.92 -15.40
C ALA A 60 0.47 -16.39 -15.48
N MET A 61 -0.13 -17.25 -14.65
CA MET A 61 0.07 -18.70 -14.71
C MET A 61 -0.52 -19.29 -16.01
N GLU A 62 -1.70 -18.84 -16.43
CA GLU A 62 -2.41 -19.38 -17.59
C GLU A 62 -1.89 -18.85 -18.93
N LYS A 63 -1.55 -17.56 -19.01
CA LYS A 63 -1.26 -16.85 -20.26
C LYS A 63 0.15 -16.25 -20.31
N GLY A 64 0.86 -16.23 -19.19
CA GLY A 64 2.18 -15.63 -19.13
C GLY A 64 3.21 -16.36 -19.99
N ARG A 65 3.98 -15.60 -20.75
CA ARG A 65 5.07 -16.16 -21.56
C ARG A 65 6.26 -16.52 -20.67
N SER A 66 6.89 -17.65 -20.95
CA SER A 66 8.07 -18.10 -20.22
C SER A 66 9.21 -17.08 -20.30
N GLY A 67 9.85 -16.80 -19.17
CA GLY A 67 10.94 -15.82 -19.04
C GLY A 67 10.47 -14.37 -18.91
N GLU A 68 9.18 -14.09 -19.07
CA GLU A 68 8.65 -12.75 -19.05
C GLU A 68 8.30 -12.27 -17.63
N ARG A 69 8.33 -10.93 -17.50
CA ARG A 69 7.97 -10.22 -16.27
C ARG A 69 6.75 -9.34 -16.49
N TYR A 70 5.79 -9.43 -15.57
CA TYR A 70 4.56 -8.65 -15.58
C TYR A 70 4.43 -7.81 -14.31
N ILE A 71 4.21 -6.52 -14.48
CA ILE A 71 3.85 -5.63 -13.37
C ILE A 71 2.33 -5.68 -13.24
N LEU A 72 1.83 -6.08 -12.07
CA LEU A 72 0.40 -6.13 -11.76
C LEU A 72 0.01 -4.89 -10.97
N SER A 73 0.17 -3.69 -11.57
CA SER A 73 -0.13 -2.44 -10.87
C SER A 73 -1.63 -2.17 -10.75
N GLY A 74 -1.96 -1.26 -9.84
CA GLY A 74 -3.29 -0.70 -9.72
C GLY A 74 -3.29 0.80 -10.06
N GLU A 75 -4.13 1.57 -9.38
CA GLU A 75 -4.21 3.01 -9.57
C GLU A 75 -2.99 3.72 -8.97
N ASN A 76 -2.38 4.61 -9.75
CA ASN A 76 -1.34 5.50 -9.27
C ASN A 76 -1.99 6.73 -8.65
N ALA A 77 -1.67 7.01 -7.39
CA ALA A 77 -2.21 8.16 -6.67
C ALA A 77 -1.16 8.75 -5.73
N SER A 78 -1.23 10.06 -5.49
CA SER A 78 -0.45 10.70 -4.44
C SER A 78 -0.96 10.29 -3.05
N TYR A 79 -0.17 10.52 -2.00
CA TYR A 79 -0.68 10.31 -0.63
C TYR A 79 -1.85 11.22 -0.31
N ILE A 80 -1.86 12.45 -0.85
CA ILE A 80 -3.00 13.38 -0.69
C ILE A 80 -4.25 12.78 -1.31
N ASP A 81 -4.17 12.28 -2.56
CA ASP A 81 -5.31 11.68 -3.25
C ASP A 81 -5.78 10.41 -2.56
N PHE A 82 -4.84 9.56 -2.12
CA PHE A 82 -5.15 8.35 -1.36
C PHE A 82 -5.97 8.67 -0.11
N PHE A 83 -5.50 9.59 0.73
CA PHE A 83 -6.21 9.96 1.95
C PHE A 83 -7.49 10.76 1.68
N SER A 84 -7.56 11.53 0.59
CA SER A 84 -8.81 12.19 0.15
C SER A 84 -9.88 11.16 -0.21
N LYS A 85 -9.55 10.16 -1.02
CA LYS A 85 -10.44 9.04 -1.36
C LYS A 85 -10.83 8.25 -0.12
N LEU A 86 -9.87 7.96 0.77
CA LEU A 86 -10.12 7.26 2.02
C LEU A 86 -11.07 8.05 2.95
N ALA A 87 -10.90 9.37 3.04
CA ALA A 87 -11.79 10.24 3.80
C ALA A 87 -13.22 10.21 3.25
N LYS A 88 -13.36 10.25 1.91
CA LYS A 88 -14.64 10.19 1.21
C LYS A 88 -15.37 8.88 1.50
N VAL A 89 -14.72 7.73 1.28
CA VAL A 89 -15.38 6.41 1.44
C VAL A 89 -15.61 6.00 2.88
N SER A 90 -14.79 6.51 3.83
CA SER A 90 -14.97 6.25 5.26
C SER A 90 -15.95 7.21 5.93
N GLU A 91 -16.37 8.27 5.24
CA GLU A 91 -17.15 9.40 5.78
C GLU A 91 -16.48 10.07 6.99
N LYS A 92 -15.15 9.92 7.09
CA LYS A 92 -14.33 10.44 8.19
C LYS A 92 -13.24 11.34 7.65
N LYS A 93 -13.28 12.62 7.99
CA LYS A 93 -12.25 13.59 7.61
C LYS A 93 -11.41 13.97 8.82
N PHE A 94 -10.11 13.68 8.74
CA PHE A 94 -9.18 14.03 9.78
C PHE A 94 -8.12 15.00 9.27
N HIS A 95 -7.66 15.88 10.14
CA HIS A 95 -6.49 16.69 9.86
C HIS A 95 -5.23 15.80 9.89
N LEU A 96 -4.51 15.74 8.77
CA LEU A 96 -3.25 15.02 8.65
C LEU A 96 -2.08 15.99 8.77
N ILE A 97 -1.14 15.66 9.64
CA ILE A 97 0.07 16.44 9.87
C ILE A 97 1.12 16.01 8.85
N LYS A 98 1.58 16.95 8.01
CA LYS A 98 2.72 16.71 7.11
C LYS A 98 3.98 16.48 7.92
N LEU A 99 4.61 15.33 7.74
CA LEU A 99 5.84 14.99 8.45
C LEU A 99 7.03 15.08 7.48
N PRO A 100 7.83 16.16 7.54
CA PRO A 100 8.97 16.36 6.64
C PRO A 100 9.95 15.19 6.67
N LEU A 101 10.49 14.84 5.49
CA LEU A 101 11.41 13.72 5.33
C LEU A 101 12.62 13.74 6.30
N PRO A 102 13.30 14.89 6.57
CA PRO A 102 14.39 14.93 7.53
C PRO A 102 13.98 14.49 8.94
N ILE A 103 12.79 14.93 9.39
CA ILE A 103 12.26 14.55 10.71
C ILE A 103 11.94 13.05 10.74
N MET A 104 11.37 12.50 9.67
CA MET A 104 11.12 11.06 9.54
C MET A 104 12.43 10.26 9.59
N LEU A 105 13.48 10.72 8.89
CA LEU A 105 14.80 10.07 8.88
C LEU A 105 15.44 10.09 10.26
N LEU A 106 15.40 11.23 10.96
CA LEU A 106 15.91 11.36 12.33
C LEU A 106 15.18 10.40 13.30
N ALA A 107 13.86 10.35 13.22
CA ALA A 107 13.05 9.40 14.00
C ALA A 107 13.41 7.93 13.69
N GLY A 108 13.63 7.61 12.40
CA GLY A 108 14.06 6.27 11.98
C GLY A 108 15.44 5.89 12.53
N GLN A 109 16.38 6.83 12.58
CA GLN A 109 17.69 6.64 13.17
C GLN A 109 17.59 6.38 14.69
N PHE A 110 16.77 7.16 15.38
CA PHE A 110 16.50 6.95 16.80
C PHE A 110 15.91 5.57 17.11
N LEU A 111 14.97 5.10 16.26
CA LEU A 111 14.40 3.76 16.38
C LEU A 111 15.44 2.66 16.16
N LEU A 112 16.39 2.84 15.23
CA LEU A 112 17.52 1.92 15.05
C LEU A 112 18.44 1.87 16.29
N LEU A 113 18.73 3.03 16.89
CA LEU A 113 19.54 3.08 18.11
C LEU A 113 18.83 2.36 19.26
N LYS A 114 17.53 2.58 19.42
CA LYS A 114 16.70 1.87 20.40
C LYS A 114 16.75 0.35 20.20
N THR A 115 16.77 -0.12 18.95
CA THR A 115 16.90 -1.55 18.63
C THR A 115 18.19 -2.16 19.18
N LYS A 116 19.32 -1.43 19.09
CA LYS A 116 20.60 -1.90 19.65
C LYS A 116 20.55 -2.10 21.15
N ILE A 117 19.71 -1.33 21.86
CA ILE A 117 19.55 -1.40 23.32
C ILE A 117 18.51 -2.46 23.70
N THR A 118 17.40 -2.56 22.96
CA THR A 118 16.26 -3.41 23.34
C THR A 118 16.23 -4.77 22.67
N GLY A 119 17.06 -5.01 21.65
CA GLY A 119 17.07 -6.25 20.84
C GLY A 119 15.83 -6.44 19.94
N LYS A 120 14.82 -5.53 20.01
CA LYS A 120 13.60 -5.65 19.21
C LYS A 120 13.76 -4.96 17.87
N PRO A 121 13.42 -5.62 16.72
CA PRO A 121 13.54 -5.02 15.41
C PRO A 121 12.68 -3.75 15.31
N PRO A 122 13.17 -2.68 14.62
CA PRO A 122 12.42 -1.45 14.46
C PRO A 122 11.30 -1.65 13.46
N LYS A 123 10.12 -1.13 13.75
CA LYS A 123 8.96 -1.19 12.84
C LYS A 123 9.18 -0.40 11.54
N ILE A 124 10.03 0.61 11.57
CA ILE A 124 10.35 1.48 10.42
C ILE A 124 11.84 1.76 10.44
N THR A 125 12.52 1.53 9.31
CA THR A 125 13.94 1.81 9.14
C THR A 125 14.16 3.07 8.28
N PRO A 126 15.31 3.76 8.39
CA PRO A 126 15.63 4.88 7.50
C PRO A 126 15.60 4.53 6.01
N GLY A 127 15.97 3.30 5.64
CA GLY A 127 15.86 2.80 4.27
C GLY A 127 14.41 2.75 3.77
N TRP A 128 13.47 2.38 4.63
CA TRP A 128 12.05 2.43 4.33
C TRP A 128 11.54 3.86 4.18
N ILE A 129 12.02 4.77 5.03
CA ILE A 129 11.63 6.18 5.00
C ILE A 129 12.08 6.84 3.69
N LYS A 130 13.29 6.52 3.21
CA LYS A 130 13.79 7.04 1.92
C LYS A 130 12.86 6.71 0.73
N LYS A 131 12.08 5.62 0.82
CA LYS A 131 11.10 5.29 -0.23
C LYS A 131 10.02 6.35 -0.42
N TYR A 132 9.72 7.16 0.60
CA TYR A 132 8.76 8.25 0.50
C TYR A 132 9.27 9.48 -0.29
N SER A 133 10.57 9.52 -0.62
CA SER A 133 11.15 10.58 -1.47
C SER A 133 11.12 10.25 -2.96
N TYR A 134 10.63 9.08 -3.35
CA TYR A 134 10.55 8.65 -4.75
C TYR A 134 9.11 8.42 -5.17
N ASP A 135 8.84 8.74 -6.42
CA ASP A 135 7.59 8.37 -7.06
C ASP A 135 7.65 6.90 -7.49
N TRP A 136 6.63 6.16 -7.12
CA TRP A 136 6.45 4.75 -7.43
C TRP A 136 5.24 4.54 -8.33
N ALA A 137 5.10 5.40 -9.34
CA ALA A 137 4.12 5.18 -10.40
C ALA A 137 4.54 3.96 -11.22
N LEU A 138 3.63 3.01 -11.40
CA LEU A 138 3.87 1.78 -12.15
C LEU A 138 2.92 1.70 -13.34
N ASN A 139 3.40 1.09 -14.42
CA ASN A 139 2.63 0.84 -15.63
C ASN A 139 2.41 -0.67 -15.80
N CYS A 140 1.17 -1.10 -15.98
CA CYS A 140 0.77 -2.50 -16.20
C CYS A 140 0.23 -2.77 -17.61
N GLU A 141 0.49 -1.88 -18.58
CA GLU A 141 -0.05 -2.03 -19.94
C GLU A 141 0.31 -3.38 -20.58
N LYS A 142 1.54 -3.87 -20.36
CA LYS A 142 1.95 -5.20 -20.81
C LYS A 142 1.05 -6.29 -20.21
N ALA A 143 0.75 -6.23 -18.91
CA ALA A 143 -0.13 -7.19 -18.26
C ALA A 143 -1.57 -7.09 -18.78
N LYS A 144 -2.06 -5.87 -19.06
CA LYS A 144 -3.38 -5.68 -19.66
C LYS A 144 -3.47 -6.29 -21.05
N ILE A 145 -2.48 -6.03 -21.92
CA ILE A 145 -2.47 -6.48 -23.32
C ILE A 145 -2.27 -8.00 -23.40
N GLU A 146 -1.27 -8.53 -22.71
CA GLU A 146 -0.86 -9.93 -22.87
C GLU A 146 -1.65 -10.91 -22.00
N LEU A 147 -2.08 -10.48 -20.80
CA LEU A 147 -2.79 -11.34 -19.86
C LEU A 147 -4.29 -11.07 -19.78
N GLY A 148 -4.76 -9.89 -20.25
CA GLY A 148 -6.11 -9.40 -20.00
C GLY A 148 -6.30 -8.93 -18.55
N TYR A 149 -5.22 -8.48 -17.89
CA TYR A 149 -5.26 -7.98 -16.52
C TYR A 149 -6.09 -6.69 -16.42
N SER A 150 -6.85 -6.55 -15.35
CA SER A 150 -7.56 -5.33 -14.98
C SER A 150 -7.53 -5.15 -13.48
N TYR A 151 -7.76 -3.94 -13.00
CA TYR A 151 -7.82 -3.63 -11.58
C TYR A 151 -8.99 -2.71 -11.25
N LEU A 152 -9.45 -2.75 -10.00
CA LEU A 152 -10.48 -1.87 -9.49
C LEU A 152 -9.94 -0.45 -9.26
N PRO A 153 -10.76 0.59 -9.50
CA PRO A 153 -10.46 1.94 -9.03
C PRO A 153 -10.17 1.95 -7.52
N LEU A 154 -9.22 2.79 -7.10
CA LEU A 154 -8.77 2.86 -5.70
C LEU A 154 -9.94 3.13 -4.74
N GLU A 155 -10.87 4.00 -5.11
CA GLU A 155 -12.04 4.34 -4.28
C GLU A 155 -12.93 3.12 -4.02
N GLU A 156 -13.17 2.28 -5.03
CA GLU A 156 -13.97 1.06 -4.89
C GLU A 156 -13.27 0.01 -4.02
N GLY A 157 -11.98 -0.19 -4.23
CA GLY A 157 -11.19 -1.12 -3.41
C GLY A 157 -11.11 -0.67 -1.95
N LEU A 158 -10.97 0.64 -1.69
CA LEU A 158 -11.00 1.20 -0.34
C LEU A 158 -12.34 0.97 0.33
N LYS A 159 -13.45 1.16 -0.38
CA LYS A 159 -14.80 0.87 0.15
C LYS A 159 -14.92 -0.58 0.57
N LYS A 160 -14.60 -1.53 -0.31
CA LYS A 160 -14.62 -2.97 0.02
C LYS A 160 -13.74 -3.30 1.23
N THR A 161 -12.57 -2.69 1.33
CA THR A 161 -11.66 -2.88 2.46
C THR A 161 -12.26 -2.38 3.78
N ILE A 162 -12.91 -1.21 3.75
CA ILE A 162 -13.55 -0.63 4.94
C ILE A 162 -14.76 -1.46 5.35
N ASP A 163 -15.58 -1.91 4.41
CA ASP A 163 -16.74 -2.74 4.72
C ASP A 163 -16.30 -4.06 5.36
N TRP A 164 -15.29 -4.72 4.80
CA TRP A 164 -14.68 -5.91 5.42
C TRP A 164 -14.13 -5.63 6.83
N LEU A 165 -13.43 -4.50 7.05
CA LEU A 165 -12.92 -4.12 8.37
C LEU A 165 -14.03 -3.87 9.39
N LYS A 166 -15.22 -3.41 8.96
CA LYS A 166 -16.38 -3.21 9.84
C LYS A 166 -16.99 -4.55 10.26
N GLU A 167 -17.09 -5.49 9.32
CA GLU A 167 -17.64 -6.84 9.56
C GLU A 167 -16.72 -7.70 10.43
N ASN A 168 -15.40 -7.48 10.31
CA ASN A 168 -14.37 -8.31 10.96
C ASN A 168 -13.58 -7.56 12.06
N LYS A 169 -14.27 -6.72 12.84
CA LYS A 169 -13.63 -5.91 13.90
C LYS A 169 -12.89 -6.72 14.95
N ASP A 170 -13.29 -7.96 15.18
CA ASP A 170 -12.79 -8.85 16.24
C ASP A 170 -11.65 -9.78 15.76
N LEU A 171 -11.31 -9.78 14.47
CA LEU A 171 -10.15 -10.49 13.95
C LEU A 171 -8.87 -9.70 14.31
N LYS A 172 -8.19 -10.17 15.36
CA LYS A 172 -6.85 -9.70 15.80
C LYS A 172 -5.76 -10.51 15.12
#